data_757dcad243726c79aee6e14ff0d1befb
#
_entry.id   757dcad243726c79aee6e14ff0d1befb
#
_cell.length_a   1.000
_cell.length_b   1.000
_cell.length_c   1.000
_cell.angle_alpha   90.00
_cell.angle_beta   90.00
_cell.angle_gamma   90.00
#
_symmetry.space_group_name_H-M   'P 1'
#
loop_
_entity.id
_entity.type
_entity.pdbx_description
1 polymer ?
#
loop_
_entity_poly.entity_id
_entity_poly.type
_entity_poly.pdbx_seq_one_letter_code
_entity_poly.pdbx_strand_id
1 'polypeptide(L)'
;VYREAYIAGGVLFLVGSILDIFDGAVARARGEAGPRGAMFDSILDRFSEAIMLGAIALVFARDGNEIALIAVIAALTSSFMTSYLRARAEALGLDGTHGVMARAERVVLITAAILFAPLGALPWGIILLAVLSTITVMQRARHVLRQL
;
A
#
# COMPACT_ATOMS: atom_id res chain seq x y z
N VAL A 1 19.15 18.63 5.10
CA VAL A 1 18.50 18.54 3.77
C VAL A 1 17.73 17.21 3.64
N TYR A 2 18.36 16.04 3.86
CA TYR A 2 17.67 14.75 3.69
C TYR A 2 16.56 14.51 4.73
N ARG A 3 16.76 14.91 5.98
CA ARG A 3 15.76 14.74 7.05
C ARG A 3 14.43 15.47 6.75
N GLU A 4 14.52 16.69 6.24
CA GLU A 4 13.37 17.51 5.90
C GLU A 4 12.64 16.93 4.69
N ALA A 5 13.36 16.37 3.71
CA ALA A 5 12.78 15.72 2.54
C ALA A 5 11.95 14.47 2.90
N TYR A 6 12.41 13.66 3.86
CA TYR A 6 11.63 12.52 4.34
C TYR A 6 10.34 12.94 5.04
N ILE A 7 10.42 13.93 5.94
CA ILE A 7 9.24 14.45 6.65
C ILE A 7 8.24 15.04 5.65
N ALA A 8 8.72 15.88 4.72
CA ALA A 8 7.86 16.47 3.70
C ALA A 8 7.20 15.40 2.81
N GLY A 9 7.96 14.41 2.35
CA GLY A 9 7.45 13.29 1.56
C GLY A 9 6.41 12.46 2.32
N GLY A 10 6.67 12.12 3.58
CA GLY A 10 5.74 11.38 4.42
C GLY A 10 4.45 12.15 4.70
N VAL A 11 4.56 13.44 4.99
CA VAL A 11 3.38 14.31 5.21
C VAL A 11 2.55 14.45 3.94
N LEU A 12 3.18 14.69 2.79
CA LEU A 12 2.48 14.79 1.50
C LEU A 12 1.76 13.47 1.15
N PHE A 13 2.40 12.34 1.37
CA PHE A 13 1.79 11.03 1.14
C PHE A 13 0.59 10.78 2.06
N LEU A 14 0.73 11.11 3.35
CA LEU A 14 -0.35 10.99 4.33
C LEU A 14 -1.53 11.90 3.98
N VAL A 15 -1.26 13.18 3.70
CA VAL A 15 -2.30 14.16 3.35
C VAL A 15 -3.01 13.73 2.07
N GLY A 16 -2.27 13.33 1.03
CA GLY A 16 -2.85 12.83 -0.22
C GLY A 16 -3.75 11.60 0.02
N SER A 17 -3.30 10.65 0.84
CA SER A 17 -4.10 9.45 1.17
C SER A 17 -5.36 9.78 1.99
N ILE A 18 -5.28 10.76 2.89
CA ILE A 18 -6.45 11.22 3.67
C ILE A 18 -7.46 11.92 2.76
N LEU A 19 -7.01 12.81 1.88
CA LEU A 19 -7.90 13.51 0.93
C LEU A 19 -8.63 12.51 0.02
N ASP A 20 -7.95 11.50 -0.47
CA ASP A 20 -8.51 10.44 -1.30
C ASP A 20 -9.63 9.66 -0.56
N ILE A 21 -9.44 9.34 0.73
CA ILE A 21 -10.47 8.72 1.57
C ILE A 21 -11.68 9.65 1.73
N PHE A 22 -11.46 10.96 1.92
CA PHE A 22 -12.53 11.94 2.08
C PHE A 22 -13.33 12.13 0.80
N ASP A 23 -12.66 12.25 -0.35
CA ASP A 23 -13.33 12.42 -1.66
C ASP A 23 -14.20 11.21 -1.99
N GLY A 24 -13.72 9.99 -1.74
CA GLY A 24 -14.52 8.77 -1.87
C GLY A 24 -15.72 8.71 -0.91
N ALA A 25 -15.56 9.18 0.33
CA ALA A 25 -16.64 9.25 1.30
C ALA A 25 -17.72 10.27 0.92
N VAL A 26 -17.29 11.45 0.46
CA VAL A 26 -18.22 12.51 -0.03
C VAL A 26 -18.98 12.07 -1.27
N ALA A 27 -18.32 11.45 -2.25
CA ALA A 27 -18.97 10.93 -3.45
C ALA A 27 -20.05 9.87 -3.11
N ARG A 28 -19.73 8.97 -2.17
CA ARG A 28 -20.73 7.99 -1.67
C ARG A 28 -21.89 8.65 -0.96
N ALA A 29 -21.65 9.65 -0.11
CA ALA A 29 -22.69 10.36 0.63
C ALA A 29 -23.63 11.16 -0.29
N ARG A 30 -23.13 11.64 -1.44
CA ARG A 30 -23.91 12.35 -2.45
C ARG A 30 -24.62 11.45 -3.46
N GLY A 31 -24.41 10.14 -3.41
CA GLY A 31 -24.96 9.22 -4.41
C GLY A 31 -24.29 9.34 -5.80
N GLU A 32 -23.15 10.02 -5.87
CA GLU A 32 -22.38 10.26 -7.10
C GLU A 32 -21.34 9.15 -7.34
N ALA A 33 -21.23 8.20 -6.42
CA ALA A 33 -20.32 7.07 -6.52
C ALA A 33 -20.73 6.14 -7.66
N GLY A 34 -20.03 6.24 -8.79
CA GLY A 34 -20.26 5.40 -9.96
C GLY A 34 -19.10 4.43 -10.22
N PRO A 35 -19.32 3.41 -11.08
CA PRO A 35 -18.28 2.42 -11.42
C PRO A 35 -16.99 3.05 -11.99
N ARG A 36 -17.14 4.14 -12.74
CA ARG A 36 -15.98 4.89 -13.29
C ARG A 36 -15.13 5.52 -12.19
N GLY A 37 -15.75 6.15 -11.20
CA GLY A 37 -15.06 6.75 -10.06
C GLY A 37 -14.31 5.68 -9.25
N ALA A 38 -15.00 4.58 -8.93
CA ALA A 38 -14.39 3.46 -8.19
C ALA A 38 -13.20 2.82 -8.94
N MET A 39 -13.28 2.72 -10.26
CA MET A 39 -12.17 2.21 -11.08
C MET A 39 -11.00 3.17 -11.09
N PHE A 40 -11.25 4.48 -11.26
CA PHE A 40 -10.21 5.52 -11.28
C PHE A 40 -9.50 5.60 -9.92
N ASP A 41 -10.25 5.61 -8.82
CA ASP A 41 -9.74 5.54 -7.45
C ASP A 41 -8.83 4.32 -7.25
N SER A 42 -9.30 3.16 -7.68
CA SER A 42 -8.52 1.93 -7.64
C SER A 42 -7.19 2.01 -8.40
N ILE A 43 -7.15 2.70 -9.54
CA ILE A 43 -5.93 2.88 -10.33
C ILE A 43 -4.98 3.84 -9.62
N LEU A 44 -5.48 5.00 -9.19
CA LEU A 44 -4.68 6.02 -8.50
C LEU A 44 -4.04 5.48 -7.23
N ASP A 45 -4.77 4.69 -6.47
CA ASP A 45 -4.29 4.01 -5.28
C ASP A 45 -3.01 3.19 -5.53
N ARG A 46 -3.04 2.37 -6.59
CA ARG A 46 -1.90 1.51 -6.94
C ARG A 46 -0.73 2.31 -7.47
N PHE A 47 -1.00 3.33 -8.29
CA PHE A 47 0.05 4.23 -8.78
C PHE A 47 0.72 5.00 -7.63
N SER A 48 -0.06 5.56 -6.71
CA SER A 48 0.48 6.30 -5.56
C SER A 48 1.38 5.43 -4.68
N GLU A 49 0.93 4.21 -4.38
CA GLU A 49 1.71 3.25 -3.60
C GLU A 49 2.98 2.81 -4.36
N ALA A 50 2.86 2.55 -5.68
CA ALA A 50 3.99 2.16 -6.52
C ALA A 50 5.05 3.27 -6.63
N ILE A 51 4.63 4.53 -6.81
CA ILE A 51 5.53 5.68 -6.88
C ILE A 51 6.26 5.86 -5.55
N MET A 52 5.54 5.75 -4.42
CA MET A 52 6.12 5.89 -3.09
C MET A 52 7.14 4.79 -2.80
N LEU A 53 6.78 3.53 -3.01
CA LEU A 53 7.69 2.40 -2.81
C LEU A 53 8.86 2.45 -3.81
N GLY A 54 8.63 2.88 -5.05
CA GLY A 54 9.67 3.10 -6.04
C GLY A 54 10.69 4.19 -5.61
N ALA A 55 10.20 5.28 -5.02
CA ALA A 55 11.08 6.32 -4.47
C ALA A 55 11.93 5.79 -3.30
N ILE A 56 11.34 4.99 -2.41
CA ILE A 56 12.05 4.33 -1.31
C ILE A 56 13.10 3.33 -1.84
N ALA A 57 12.76 2.57 -2.91
CA ALA A 57 13.69 1.66 -3.57
C ALA A 57 14.94 2.40 -4.08
N LEU A 58 14.76 3.58 -4.70
CA LEU A 58 15.89 4.41 -5.16
C LEU A 58 16.78 4.89 -4.02
N VAL A 59 16.20 5.19 -2.85
CA VAL A 59 17.00 5.53 -1.66
C VAL A 59 17.87 4.34 -1.25
N PHE A 60 17.26 3.16 -1.08
CA PHE A 60 18.01 1.97 -0.65
C PHE A 60 19.04 1.51 -1.69
N ALA A 61 18.74 1.65 -2.99
CA ALA A 61 19.70 1.36 -4.05
C ALA A 61 20.94 2.28 -3.99
N ARG A 62 20.74 3.57 -3.68
CA ARG A 62 21.84 4.55 -3.52
C ARG A 62 22.65 4.30 -2.26
N ASP A 63 21.99 3.86 -1.18
CA ASP A 63 22.63 3.57 0.09
C ASP A 63 23.30 2.17 0.12
N GLY A 64 23.16 1.38 -0.96
CA GLY A 64 23.71 0.01 -1.03
C GLY A 64 23.01 -0.97 -0.09
N ASN A 65 21.79 -0.65 0.37
CA ASN A 65 21.04 -1.52 1.28
C ASN A 65 20.20 -2.53 0.48
N GLU A 66 20.84 -3.61 0.04
CA GLU A 66 20.23 -4.65 -0.79
C GLU A 66 19.04 -5.36 -0.09
N ILE A 67 19.16 -5.62 1.21
CA ILE A 67 18.11 -6.30 1.99
C ILE A 67 16.82 -5.45 2.00
N ALA A 68 16.95 -4.16 2.28
CA ALA A 68 15.83 -3.25 2.28
C ALA A 68 15.27 -3.04 0.85
N LEU A 69 16.12 -3.04 -0.17
CA LEU A 69 15.68 -2.99 -1.58
C LEU A 69 14.85 -4.23 -1.95
N ILE A 70 15.29 -5.43 -1.58
CA ILE A 70 14.53 -6.67 -1.77
C ILE A 70 13.18 -6.59 -1.04
N ALA A 71 13.17 -6.06 0.18
CA ALA A 71 11.95 -5.87 0.95
C ALA A 71 10.96 -4.92 0.26
N VAL A 72 11.42 -3.83 -0.38
CA VAL A 72 10.55 -2.95 -1.18
C VAL A 72 9.91 -3.72 -2.33
N ILE A 73 10.68 -4.51 -3.06
CA ILE A 73 10.18 -5.31 -4.19
C ILE A 73 9.12 -6.31 -3.71
N ALA A 74 9.38 -6.99 -2.59
CA ALA A 74 8.45 -7.91 -1.97
C ALA A 74 7.17 -7.21 -1.49
N ALA A 75 7.28 -6.04 -0.87
CA ALA A 75 6.15 -5.22 -0.41
C ALA A 75 5.27 -4.78 -1.59
N LEU A 76 5.88 -4.26 -2.66
CA LEU A 76 5.18 -3.82 -3.87
C LEU A 76 4.45 -4.98 -4.55
N THR A 77 5.13 -6.10 -4.74
CA THR A 77 4.55 -7.31 -5.34
C THR A 77 3.37 -7.81 -4.50
N SER A 78 3.54 -7.92 -3.19
CA SER A 78 2.48 -8.39 -2.28
C SER A 78 1.29 -7.43 -2.23
N SER A 79 1.52 -6.12 -2.30
CA SER A 79 0.46 -5.12 -2.37
C SER A 79 -0.40 -5.28 -3.63
N PHE A 80 0.22 -5.43 -4.79
CA PHE A 80 -0.49 -5.67 -6.04
C PHE A 80 -1.21 -7.01 -6.04
N MET A 81 -0.57 -8.08 -5.54
CA MET A 81 -1.20 -9.40 -5.41
C MET A 81 -2.41 -9.39 -4.48
N THR A 82 -2.34 -8.66 -3.37
CA THR A 82 -3.47 -8.49 -2.45
C THR A 82 -4.67 -7.84 -3.15
N SER A 83 -4.44 -6.81 -3.94
CA SER A 83 -5.46 -6.12 -4.72
C SER A 83 -6.01 -6.98 -5.87
N TYR A 84 -5.12 -7.69 -6.57
CA TYR A 84 -5.49 -8.61 -7.66
C TYR A 84 -6.36 -9.76 -7.14
N LEU A 85 -5.95 -10.41 -6.04
CA LEU A 85 -6.72 -11.51 -5.44
C LEU A 85 -8.12 -11.07 -5.03
N ARG A 86 -8.26 -9.86 -4.49
CA ARG A 86 -9.57 -9.29 -4.15
C ARG A 86 -10.43 -9.11 -5.41
N ALA A 87 -9.91 -8.41 -6.41
CA ALA A 87 -10.64 -8.17 -7.65
C ALA A 87 -11.01 -9.49 -8.36
N ARG A 88 -10.11 -10.48 -8.32
CA ARG A 88 -10.36 -11.80 -8.91
C ARG A 88 -11.42 -12.59 -8.14
N ALA A 89 -11.41 -12.54 -6.81
CA ALA A 89 -12.44 -13.16 -5.98
C ALA A 89 -13.82 -12.53 -6.24
N GLU A 90 -13.90 -11.20 -6.22
CA GLU A 90 -15.13 -10.46 -6.52
C GLU A 90 -15.68 -10.81 -7.91
N ALA A 91 -14.83 -10.94 -8.93
CA ALA A 91 -15.22 -11.35 -10.29
C ALA A 91 -15.74 -12.80 -10.36
N LEU A 92 -15.41 -13.65 -9.39
CA LEU A 92 -15.92 -15.02 -9.24
C LEU A 92 -17.12 -15.10 -8.28
N GLY A 93 -17.60 -13.97 -7.75
CA GLY A 93 -18.68 -13.93 -6.74
C GLY A 93 -18.25 -14.41 -5.36
N LEU A 94 -16.94 -14.39 -5.05
CA LEU A 94 -16.37 -14.86 -3.80
C LEU A 94 -15.94 -13.69 -2.91
N ASP A 95 -15.80 -13.93 -1.60
CA ASP A 95 -15.23 -12.95 -0.68
C ASP A 95 -13.70 -12.92 -0.80
N GLY A 96 -13.15 -11.74 -1.17
CA GLY A 96 -11.73 -11.46 -1.28
C GLY A 96 -11.21 -10.47 -0.24
N THR A 97 -11.96 -10.16 0.82
CA THR A 97 -11.60 -9.11 1.78
C THR A 97 -10.67 -9.56 2.91
N HIS A 98 -10.52 -10.86 3.10
CA HIS A 98 -9.75 -11.45 4.21
C HIS A 98 -8.25 -11.08 4.15
N GLY A 99 -7.66 -10.81 5.32
CA GLY A 99 -6.21 -10.55 5.48
C GLY A 99 -5.91 -9.44 6.50
N VAL A 100 -4.71 -9.45 7.07
CA VAL A 100 -4.29 -8.57 8.18
C VAL A 100 -3.93 -7.17 7.70
N MET A 101 -3.41 -7.04 6.48
CA MET A 101 -2.95 -5.77 5.90
C MET A 101 -3.86 -5.37 4.74
N ALA A 102 -4.90 -4.60 5.04
CA ALA A 102 -5.62 -3.86 4.01
C ALA A 102 -4.84 -2.61 3.56
N ARG A 103 -5.39 -1.80 2.66
CA ARG A 103 -4.72 -0.61 2.14
C ARG A 103 -4.41 0.42 3.24
N ALA A 104 -5.36 0.66 4.13
CA ALA A 104 -5.21 1.67 5.17
C ALA A 104 -4.02 1.36 6.11
N GLU A 105 -3.88 0.11 6.53
CA GLU A 105 -2.78 -0.33 7.39
C GLU A 105 -1.42 -0.19 6.69
N ARG A 106 -1.35 -0.48 5.37
CA ARG A 106 -0.12 -0.30 4.59
C ARG A 106 0.26 1.18 4.50
N VAL A 107 -0.71 2.06 4.19
CA VAL A 107 -0.49 3.52 4.14
C VAL A 107 0.04 4.03 5.47
N VAL A 108 -0.58 3.63 6.59
CA VAL A 108 -0.13 4.01 7.94
C VAL A 108 1.29 3.53 8.21
N LEU A 109 1.60 2.28 7.89
CA LEU A 109 2.93 1.71 8.13
C LEU A 109 4.01 2.37 7.26
N ILE A 110 3.74 2.61 5.97
CA ILE A 110 4.67 3.32 5.07
C ILE A 110 4.90 4.74 5.59
N THR A 111 3.83 5.45 5.95
CA THR A 111 3.94 6.82 6.48
C THR A 111 4.76 6.85 7.77
N ALA A 112 4.49 5.95 8.71
CA ALA A 112 5.26 5.85 9.93
C ALA A 112 6.74 5.56 9.65
N ALA A 113 7.04 4.61 8.76
CA ALA A 113 8.41 4.29 8.38
C ALA A 113 9.16 5.51 7.80
N ILE A 114 8.48 6.32 6.97
CA ILE A 114 9.06 7.54 6.39
C ILE A 114 9.25 8.62 7.46
N LEU A 115 8.26 8.88 8.31
CA LEU A 115 8.35 9.91 9.36
C LEU A 115 9.46 9.59 10.39
N PHE A 116 9.65 8.33 10.70
CA PHE A 116 10.72 7.87 11.59
C PHE A 116 12.02 7.49 10.86
N ALA A 117 12.11 7.74 9.53
CA ALA A 117 13.34 7.51 8.76
C ALA A 117 14.58 8.22 9.34
N PRO A 118 14.48 9.46 9.89
CA PRO A 118 15.62 10.11 10.53
C PRO A 118 16.19 9.38 11.76
N LEU A 119 15.43 8.44 12.33
CA LEU A 119 15.83 7.57 13.44
C LEU A 119 16.31 6.17 12.97
N GLY A 120 16.45 5.97 11.65
CA GLY A 120 16.85 4.70 11.08
C GLY A 120 15.72 3.66 10.96
N ALA A 121 14.47 4.06 11.15
CA ALA A 121 13.33 3.14 11.14
C ALA A 121 12.88 2.70 9.74
N LEU A 122 13.26 3.43 8.69
CA LEU A 122 12.77 3.17 7.32
C LEU A 122 13.03 1.75 6.83
N PRO A 123 14.25 1.16 6.91
CA PRO A 123 14.49 -0.22 6.47
C PRO A 123 13.62 -1.23 7.23
N TRP A 124 13.52 -1.09 8.53
CA TRP A 124 12.76 -1.99 9.38
C TRP A 124 11.26 -1.91 9.13
N GLY A 125 10.73 -0.70 8.94
CA GLY A 125 9.32 -0.47 8.58
C GLY A 125 8.98 -1.11 7.23
N ILE A 126 9.85 -1.02 6.24
CA ILE A 126 9.65 -1.65 4.93
C ILE A 126 9.77 -3.17 4.99
N ILE A 127 10.71 -3.72 5.77
CA ILE A 127 10.80 -5.17 6.00
C ILE A 127 9.51 -5.68 6.67
N LEU A 128 9.03 -4.99 7.69
CA LEU A 128 7.77 -5.33 8.36
C LEU A 128 6.59 -5.28 7.38
N LEU A 129 6.52 -4.23 6.55
CA LEU A 129 5.52 -4.10 5.50
C LEU A 129 5.54 -5.29 4.54
N ALA A 130 6.73 -5.68 4.07
CA ALA A 130 6.90 -6.81 3.15
C ALA A 130 6.41 -8.12 3.76
N VAL A 131 6.78 -8.39 5.01
CA VAL A 131 6.38 -9.61 5.74
C VAL A 131 4.86 -9.65 5.93
N LEU A 132 4.26 -8.59 6.49
CA LEU A 132 2.82 -8.55 6.78
C LEU A 132 1.98 -8.57 5.49
N SER A 133 2.42 -7.89 4.42
CA SER A 133 1.74 -7.92 3.13
C SER A 133 1.81 -9.31 2.49
N THR A 134 2.96 -9.99 2.57
CA THR A 134 3.12 -11.36 2.07
C THR A 134 2.23 -12.35 2.84
N ILE A 135 2.17 -12.23 4.17
CA ILE A 135 1.26 -13.02 5.00
C ILE A 135 -0.19 -12.79 4.55
N THR A 136 -0.57 -11.53 4.28
CA THR A 136 -1.92 -11.18 3.82
C THR A 136 -2.25 -11.83 2.48
N VAL A 137 -1.31 -11.84 1.52
CA VAL A 137 -1.48 -12.56 0.24
C VAL A 137 -1.77 -14.03 0.48
N MET A 138 -0.99 -14.70 1.34
CA MET A 138 -1.18 -16.12 1.66
C MET A 138 -2.52 -16.38 2.34
N GLN A 139 -2.92 -15.54 3.31
CA GLN A 139 -4.21 -15.64 4.00
C GLN A 139 -5.37 -15.50 3.02
N ARG A 140 -5.32 -14.46 2.16
CA ARG A 140 -6.35 -14.18 1.17
C ARG A 140 -6.45 -15.29 0.13
N ALA A 141 -5.32 -15.73 -0.43
CA ALA A 141 -5.29 -16.83 -1.39
C ALA A 141 -5.90 -18.11 -0.80
N ARG A 142 -5.51 -18.48 0.43
CA ARG A 142 -6.09 -19.63 1.12
C ARG A 142 -7.59 -19.48 1.37
N HIS A 143 -8.03 -18.29 1.77
CA HIS A 143 -9.43 -18.00 2.02
C HIS A 143 -10.27 -18.13 0.74
N VAL A 144 -9.82 -17.54 -0.36
CA VAL A 144 -10.50 -17.63 -1.66
C VAL A 144 -10.53 -19.07 -2.19
N LEU A 145 -9.40 -19.79 -2.13
CA LEU A 145 -9.33 -21.19 -2.58
C LEU A 145 -10.24 -22.16 -1.80
N ARG A 146 -10.55 -21.83 -0.55
CA ARG A 146 -11.49 -22.63 0.27
C ARG A 146 -12.96 -22.41 -0.08
N GLN A 147 -13.27 -21.38 -0.85
CA GLN A 147 -14.63 -21.07 -1.28
C GLN A 147 -14.95 -21.69 -2.65
N LEU A 148 -13.95 -22.21 -3.37
CA LEU A 148 -14.08 -22.95 -4.63
C LEU A 148 -14.32 -24.42 -4.39
#